data_6859e0136bc6db7d31ddb52b9093613b
#
_entry.id   6859e0136bc6db7d31ddb52b9093613b
#
_cell.length_a   1.000
_cell.length_b   1.000
_cell.length_c   1.000
_cell.angle_alpha   90.00
_cell.angle_beta   90.00
_cell.angle_gamma   90.00
#
_symmetry.space_group_name_H-M   'P 1'
#
loop_
_entity.id
_entity.type
_entity.pdbx_description
1 polymer ?
#
loop_
_entity_poly.entity_id
_entity_poly.type
_entity_poly.pdbx_seq_one_letter_code
_entity_poly.pdbx_strand_id
1 'polypeptide(L)'
;DRNYLLNANRVKAEVVFTHGSQDWNVKPLHVFNMFQALPASIKKHLFYHNGAHVYLNNWQSIDFRESMNSLLSKKLLGYDSSYELPTVIWQDNTGEQSWTSLDDFGNQTSQRTFSLGDGEKVIQNRYATEDYERYGKAYPTFLSDLYQDKAQQVTIDLPIEEDLHLNGKARLHLRLHSSTNKGLLSAQLLELGSKKYLQPYPAVLSVRTLDNGRYHMLDNLTELPFKEAGQRVISKGYLNLQNRHDLLEVEDVTPGEWMKFDFDLQPTIYKLEKGATLRLVLYTTDFEITVRDQTDYQLTIDLAQSRDRKSTRLN
;
A
#
# COMPACT_ATOMS: atom_id res chain seq x y z
N ASP A 1 0.93 -19.29 -14.39
CA ASP A 1 0.17 -20.41 -13.90
C ASP A 1 -0.15 -20.37 -12.39
N ARG A 2 0.29 -19.32 -11.68
CA ARG A 2 -0.11 -19.03 -10.28
C ARG A 2 -1.11 -17.88 -10.16
N ASN A 3 -1.65 -17.38 -11.25
CA ASN A 3 -2.65 -16.34 -11.23
C ASN A 3 -4.05 -16.94 -11.02
N TYR A 4 -4.43 -17.10 -9.76
CA TYR A 4 -5.76 -17.60 -9.37
C TYR A 4 -6.88 -16.59 -9.60
N LEU A 5 -6.57 -15.34 -9.87
CA LEU A 5 -7.55 -14.27 -10.11
C LEU A 5 -8.51 -14.63 -11.25
N LEU A 6 -7.99 -15.25 -12.32
CA LEU A 6 -8.78 -15.69 -13.48
C LEU A 6 -9.85 -16.75 -13.13
N ASN A 7 -9.71 -17.41 -11.98
CA ASN A 7 -10.64 -18.44 -11.50
C ASN A 7 -11.39 -18.01 -10.23
N ALA A 8 -11.32 -16.74 -9.84
CA ALA A 8 -11.98 -16.24 -8.64
C ALA A 8 -13.50 -16.50 -8.65
N ASN A 9 -14.13 -16.43 -9.83
CA ASN A 9 -15.55 -16.72 -10.02
C ASN A 9 -15.95 -18.18 -9.76
N ARG A 10 -14.99 -19.11 -9.65
CA ARG A 10 -15.23 -20.53 -9.34
C ARG A 10 -15.17 -20.83 -7.85
N VAL A 11 -14.77 -19.88 -7.02
CA VAL A 11 -14.73 -20.03 -5.56
C VAL A 11 -16.16 -20.17 -5.05
N LYS A 12 -16.40 -21.17 -4.19
CA LYS A 12 -17.71 -21.45 -3.56
C LYS A 12 -17.65 -21.37 -2.04
N ALA A 13 -16.45 -21.44 -1.48
CA ALA A 13 -16.24 -21.37 -0.04
C ALA A 13 -16.28 -19.92 0.46
N GLU A 14 -16.70 -19.73 1.70
CA GLU A 14 -16.45 -18.48 2.43
C GLU A 14 -14.96 -18.26 2.59
N VAL A 15 -14.47 -17.03 2.39
CA VAL A 15 -13.05 -16.73 2.33
C VAL A 15 -12.68 -15.70 3.39
N VAL A 16 -11.61 -15.97 4.14
CA VAL A 16 -11.02 -15.05 5.08
C VAL A 16 -9.61 -14.71 4.64
N PHE A 17 -9.34 -13.43 4.45
CA PHE A 17 -8.02 -12.89 4.16
C PHE A 17 -7.43 -12.22 5.41
N THR A 18 -6.12 -12.27 5.55
CA THR A 18 -5.35 -11.38 6.42
C THR A 18 -4.27 -10.70 5.59
N HIS A 19 -4.11 -9.40 5.73
CA HIS A 19 -3.10 -8.68 4.95
C HIS A 19 -2.63 -7.40 5.62
N GLY A 20 -1.34 -7.07 5.45
CA GLY A 20 -0.74 -5.85 5.95
C GLY A 20 -0.67 -4.74 4.90
N SER A 21 -1.02 -3.51 5.28
CA SER A 21 -0.93 -2.34 4.40
C SER A 21 0.51 -2.00 4.00
N GLN A 22 1.49 -2.46 4.79
CA GLN A 22 2.92 -2.26 4.57
C GLN A 22 3.63 -3.52 4.06
N ASP A 23 2.89 -4.47 3.53
CA ASP A 23 3.46 -5.67 2.91
C ASP A 23 3.91 -5.37 1.48
N TRP A 24 5.17 -4.97 1.35
CA TRP A 24 5.78 -4.70 0.05
C TRP A 24 6.34 -5.97 -0.61
N ASN A 25 6.38 -7.09 0.10
CA ASN A 25 6.73 -8.40 -0.44
C ASN A 25 5.55 -9.02 -1.20
N VAL A 26 4.44 -9.30 -0.49
CA VAL A 26 3.16 -9.67 -1.11
C VAL A 26 2.29 -8.42 -1.13
N LYS A 27 2.30 -7.71 -2.26
CA LYS A 27 1.71 -6.37 -2.35
C LYS A 27 0.21 -6.36 -2.06
N PRO A 28 -0.32 -5.32 -1.38
CA PRO A 28 -1.75 -5.18 -1.08
C PRO A 28 -2.69 -5.30 -2.30
N LEU A 29 -2.19 -4.99 -3.50
CA LEU A 29 -2.95 -5.16 -4.74
C LEU A 29 -3.41 -6.61 -4.98
N HIS A 30 -2.66 -7.61 -4.52
CA HIS A 30 -3.01 -9.01 -4.71
C HIS A 30 -4.28 -9.38 -3.93
N VAL A 31 -4.34 -9.03 -2.65
CA VAL A 31 -5.53 -9.27 -1.84
C VAL A 31 -6.70 -8.42 -2.31
N PHE A 32 -6.46 -7.17 -2.68
CA PHE A 32 -7.49 -6.27 -3.21
C PHE A 32 -8.15 -6.85 -4.45
N ASN A 33 -7.37 -7.22 -5.46
CA ASN A 33 -7.89 -7.75 -6.71
C ASN A 33 -8.66 -9.07 -6.48
N MET A 34 -8.13 -9.96 -5.63
CA MET A 34 -8.83 -11.20 -5.32
C MET A 34 -10.13 -10.96 -4.56
N PHE A 35 -10.11 -10.05 -3.56
CA PHE A 35 -11.29 -9.68 -2.78
C PHE A 35 -12.40 -9.10 -3.69
N GLN A 36 -12.03 -8.24 -4.66
CA GLN A 36 -12.98 -7.66 -5.60
C GLN A 36 -13.52 -8.68 -6.62
N ALA A 37 -12.68 -9.64 -7.04
CA ALA A 37 -13.04 -10.62 -8.06
C ALA A 37 -13.90 -11.79 -7.54
N LEU A 38 -13.97 -11.99 -6.23
CA LEU A 38 -14.83 -13.01 -5.65
C LEU A 38 -16.30 -12.69 -5.92
N PRO A 39 -17.14 -13.71 -6.25
CA PRO A 39 -18.56 -13.51 -6.49
C PRO A 39 -19.28 -12.83 -5.32
N ALA A 40 -20.25 -11.98 -5.61
CA ALA A 40 -21.06 -11.31 -4.58
C ALA A 40 -21.85 -12.29 -3.70
N SER A 41 -22.09 -13.51 -4.18
CA SER A 41 -22.75 -14.58 -3.43
C SER A 41 -21.88 -15.25 -2.37
N ILE A 42 -20.58 -14.97 -2.38
CA ILE A 42 -19.59 -15.55 -1.45
C ILE A 42 -19.40 -14.59 -0.28
N LYS A 43 -19.57 -15.09 0.96
CA LYS A 43 -19.12 -14.36 2.14
C LYS A 43 -17.60 -14.25 2.10
N LYS A 44 -17.10 -13.04 2.23
CA LYS A 44 -15.68 -12.72 2.22
C LYS A 44 -15.34 -11.76 3.34
N HIS A 45 -14.22 -12.00 3.99
CA HIS A 45 -13.75 -11.25 5.14
C HIS A 45 -12.29 -10.89 4.97
N LEU A 46 -11.92 -9.71 5.43
CA LEU A 46 -10.54 -9.23 5.37
C LEU A 46 -10.14 -8.63 6.71
N PHE A 47 -9.13 -9.19 7.35
CA PHE A 47 -8.40 -8.54 8.42
C PHE A 47 -7.26 -7.72 7.80
N TYR A 48 -7.38 -6.40 7.84
CA TYR A 48 -6.42 -5.48 7.22
C TYR A 48 -5.69 -4.67 8.28
N HIS A 49 -4.39 -4.93 8.46
CA HIS A 49 -3.59 -4.33 9.51
C HIS A 49 -2.50 -3.40 8.97
N ASN A 50 -1.94 -2.56 9.84
CA ASN A 50 -0.89 -1.59 9.50
C ASN A 50 0.53 -2.19 9.44
N GLY A 51 0.67 -3.49 9.59
CA GLY A 51 1.95 -4.19 9.54
C GLY A 51 2.43 -4.54 8.14
N ALA A 52 3.67 -5.03 8.09
CA ALA A 52 4.28 -5.64 6.91
C ALA A 52 3.79 -7.09 6.72
N HIS A 53 4.63 -7.98 6.15
CA HIS A 53 4.33 -9.40 5.99
C HIS A 53 4.42 -10.14 7.33
N VAL A 54 3.38 -10.02 8.13
CA VAL A 54 3.30 -10.57 9.50
C VAL A 54 1.94 -11.23 9.76
N TYR A 55 1.91 -12.17 10.71
CA TYR A 55 0.70 -12.89 11.08
C TYR A 55 0.00 -12.24 12.28
N LEU A 56 -1.33 -12.33 12.34
CA LEU A 56 -2.15 -11.78 13.42
C LEU A 56 -2.24 -12.70 14.66
N ASN A 57 -1.60 -13.85 14.63
CA ASN A 57 -1.66 -14.82 15.70
C ASN A 57 -1.19 -14.23 16.99
N ASN A 58 -1.67 -14.02 18.03
CA ASN A 58 -1.14 -13.47 19.30
C ASN A 58 -1.02 -11.94 19.35
N TRP A 59 -1.72 -11.22 18.49
CA TRP A 59 -1.79 -9.77 18.67
C TRP A 59 -2.72 -9.45 19.85
N GLN A 60 -2.30 -8.48 20.68
CA GLN A 60 -3.05 -8.13 21.88
C GLN A 60 -4.35 -7.38 21.55
N SER A 61 -4.35 -6.57 20.50
CA SER A 61 -5.47 -5.72 20.13
C SER A 61 -6.61 -6.47 19.42
N ILE A 62 -6.40 -7.72 19.00
CA ILE A 62 -7.41 -8.54 18.33
C ILE A 62 -7.23 -10.03 18.63
N ASP A 63 -8.30 -10.69 19.01
CA ASP A 63 -8.29 -12.14 19.16
C ASP A 63 -8.66 -12.84 17.83
N PHE A 64 -7.67 -12.85 16.92
CA PHE A 64 -7.83 -13.49 15.62
C PHE A 64 -8.07 -14.99 15.74
N ARG A 65 -7.43 -15.66 16.70
CA ARG A 65 -7.60 -17.12 16.91
C ARG A 65 -9.04 -17.46 17.30
N GLU A 66 -9.60 -16.72 18.25
CA GLU A 66 -10.98 -16.95 18.69
C GLU A 66 -11.98 -16.62 17.59
N SER A 67 -11.71 -15.57 16.82
CA SER A 67 -12.51 -15.25 15.62
C SER A 67 -12.53 -16.40 14.63
N MET A 68 -11.38 -17.03 14.36
CA MET A 68 -11.30 -18.19 13.47
C MET A 68 -11.91 -19.45 14.08
N ASN A 69 -11.70 -19.70 15.38
CA ASN A 69 -12.31 -20.82 16.08
C ASN A 69 -13.85 -20.74 16.04
N SER A 70 -14.41 -19.56 16.31
CA SER A 70 -15.85 -19.33 16.27
C SER A 70 -16.41 -19.56 14.85
N LEU A 71 -15.75 -19.02 13.83
CA LEU A 71 -16.15 -19.22 12.44
C LEU A 71 -16.12 -20.70 12.05
N LEU A 72 -15.01 -21.39 12.29
CA LEU A 72 -14.83 -22.77 11.92
C LEU A 72 -15.75 -23.70 12.70
N SER A 73 -15.97 -23.48 13.99
CA SER A 73 -16.90 -24.26 14.81
C SER A 73 -18.33 -24.14 14.30
N LYS A 74 -18.75 -22.92 13.93
CA LYS A 74 -20.06 -22.68 13.31
C LYS A 74 -20.19 -23.41 11.97
N LYS A 75 -19.17 -23.33 11.12
CA LYS A 75 -19.25 -23.85 9.74
C LYS A 75 -19.02 -25.36 9.64
N LEU A 76 -18.12 -25.90 10.42
CA LEU A 76 -17.69 -27.29 10.31
C LEU A 76 -18.41 -28.21 11.31
N LEU A 77 -18.75 -27.69 12.50
CA LEU A 77 -19.34 -28.49 13.58
C LEU A 77 -20.81 -28.17 13.81
N GLY A 78 -21.34 -27.14 13.15
CA GLY A 78 -22.74 -26.76 13.28
C GLY A 78 -23.09 -26.12 14.65
N TYR A 79 -22.11 -25.64 15.40
CA TYR A 79 -22.37 -24.94 16.64
C TYR A 79 -23.12 -23.63 16.37
N ASP A 80 -24.19 -23.42 17.12
CA ASP A 80 -24.89 -22.16 17.06
C ASP A 80 -24.07 -21.06 17.71
N SER A 81 -23.73 -20.07 16.90
CA SER A 81 -22.99 -18.88 17.34
C SER A 81 -23.60 -17.66 16.69
N SER A 82 -23.95 -16.69 17.51
CA SER A 82 -24.41 -15.37 17.04
C SER A 82 -23.26 -14.54 16.45
N TYR A 83 -22.01 -15.00 16.56
CA TYR A 83 -20.84 -14.29 16.05
C TYR A 83 -20.81 -14.36 14.52
N GLU A 84 -20.78 -13.19 13.88
CA GLU A 84 -20.60 -13.01 12.45
C GLU A 84 -19.39 -12.10 12.21
N LEU A 85 -18.48 -12.53 11.34
CA LEU A 85 -17.36 -11.72 10.93
C LEU A 85 -17.84 -10.56 10.03
N PRO A 86 -17.44 -9.31 10.29
CA PRO A 86 -17.63 -8.21 9.36
C PRO A 86 -16.92 -8.47 8.02
N THR A 87 -17.32 -7.75 6.98
CA THR A 87 -16.71 -7.87 5.65
C THR A 87 -15.25 -7.42 5.69
N VAL A 88 -14.95 -6.28 6.30
CA VAL A 88 -13.58 -5.81 6.53
C VAL A 88 -13.42 -5.46 8.00
N ILE A 89 -12.33 -5.94 8.58
CA ILE A 89 -11.91 -5.66 9.95
C ILE A 89 -10.55 -4.97 9.82
N TRP A 90 -10.54 -3.67 10.02
CA TRP A 90 -9.38 -2.85 9.77
C TRP A 90 -8.76 -2.30 11.05
N GLN A 91 -7.43 -2.38 11.18
CA GLN A 91 -6.69 -1.76 12.27
C GLN A 91 -6.55 -0.26 12.00
N ASP A 92 -7.20 0.56 12.82
CA ASP A 92 -7.15 2.02 12.72
C ASP A 92 -5.71 2.53 12.92
N ASN A 93 -5.27 3.44 12.07
CA ASN A 93 -3.95 4.05 12.17
C ASN A 93 -3.93 5.27 13.09
N THR A 94 -5.10 5.72 13.56
CA THR A 94 -5.25 6.80 14.53
C THR A 94 -5.64 6.22 15.89
N GLY A 95 -5.09 6.76 16.97
CA GLY A 95 -5.44 6.31 18.31
C GLY A 95 -4.74 5.02 18.76
N GLU A 96 -5.41 4.26 19.64
CA GLU A 96 -4.81 3.19 20.45
C GLU A 96 -4.97 1.80 19.81
N GLN A 97 -4.49 1.58 18.59
CA GLN A 97 -4.48 0.25 17.96
C GLN A 97 -5.88 -0.42 17.90
N SER A 98 -6.90 0.38 17.75
CA SER A 98 -8.28 -0.09 17.68
C SER A 98 -8.59 -0.74 16.33
N TRP A 99 -9.56 -1.66 16.33
CA TRP A 99 -10.07 -2.28 15.13
C TRP A 99 -11.49 -1.81 14.84
N THR A 100 -11.73 -1.51 13.60
CA THR A 100 -13.02 -1.00 13.10
C THR A 100 -13.52 -1.88 11.97
N SER A 101 -14.83 -2.07 11.87
CA SER A 101 -15.45 -2.76 10.73
C SER A 101 -15.82 -1.79 9.62
N LEU A 102 -15.66 -2.25 8.37
CA LEU A 102 -16.08 -1.57 7.16
C LEU A 102 -16.91 -2.55 6.31
N ASP A 103 -17.79 -2.00 5.49
CA ASP A 103 -18.68 -2.81 4.64
C ASP A 103 -17.97 -3.38 3.42
N ASP A 104 -16.89 -2.71 2.95
CA ASP A 104 -16.15 -3.14 1.78
C ASP A 104 -14.70 -2.60 1.78
N PHE A 105 -13.83 -3.22 0.98
CA PHE A 105 -12.50 -2.76 0.68
C PHE A 105 -12.47 -2.14 -0.72
N GLY A 106 -12.37 -0.81 -0.79
CA GLY A 106 -12.30 -0.06 -2.04
C GLY A 106 -13.66 0.32 -2.63
N ASN A 107 -14.74 0.17 -1.87
CA ASN A 107 -16.02 0.73 -2.26
C ASN A 107 -16.04 2.24 -1.98
N GLN A 108 -16.20 3.00 -3.05
CA GLN A 108 -16.02 4.43 -3.05
C GLN A 108 -17.35 5.13 -3.09
N THR A 109 -17.76 5.61 -1.94
CA THR A 109 -18.93 6.47 -1.83
C THR A 109 -18.63 7.91 -2.25
N SER A 110 -17.36 8.33 -2.17
CA SER A 110 -16.90 9.66 -2.57
C SER A 110 -15.47 9.61 -3.12
N GLN A 111 -15.13 10.56 -3.97
CA GLN A 111 -13.78 10.71 -4.53
C GLN A 111 -13.31 12.13 -4.29
N ARG A 112 -12.10 12.28 -3.78
CA ARG A 112 -11.42 13.56 -3.68
C ARG A 112 -10.31 13.65 -4.70
N THR A 113 -10.20 14.81 -5.33
CA THR A 113 -9.23 15.07 -6.38
C THR A 113 -8.30 16.19 -5.93
N PHE A 114 -7.00 16.02 -6.12
CA PHE A 114 -5.99 17.01 -5.80
C PHE A 114 -5.28 17.47 -7.06
N SER A 115 -5.01 18.78 -7.15
CA SER A 115 -4.13 19.33 -8.17
C SER A 115 -2.68 19.07 -7.80
N LEU A 116 -1.86 18.68 -8.77
CA LEU A 116 -0.44 18.44 -8.55
C LEU A 116 0.42 19.72 -8.67
N GLY A 117 -0.18 20.84 -9.06
CA GLY A 117 0.51 22.13 -9.21
C GLY A 117 0.67 22.56 -10.67
N ASP A 118 1.67 23.40 -10.94
CA ASP A 118 1.91 24.03 -12.23
C ASP A 118 3.32 23.77 -12.76
N GLY A 119 3.45 23.91 -14.09
CA GLY A 119 4.72 23.86 -14.81
C GLY A 119 5.26 22.45 -14.98
N GLU A 120 6.45 22.37 -15.54
CA GLU A 120 7.16 21.13 -15.81
C GLU A 120 8.17 20.84 -14.69
N LYS A 121 8.31 19.56 -14.34
CA LYS A 121 9.31 19.07 -13.40
C LYS A 121 10.11 17.93 -14.02
N VAL A 122 11.41 17.89 -13.74
CA VAL A 122 12.32 16.89 -14.26
C VAL A 122 12.81 16.01 -13.11
N ILE A 123 12.79 14.70 -13.36
CA ILE A 123 13.34 13.68 -12.47
C ILE A 123 14.47 12.99 -13.22
N GLN A 124 15.63 12.89 -12.61
CA GLN A 124 16.78 12.21 -13.18
C GLN A 124 16.90 10.78 -12.64
N ASN A 125 17.04 9.81 -13.55
CA ASN A 125 17.52 8.48 -13.19
C ASN A 125 19.02 8.45 -13.44
N ARG A 126 19.79 8.83 -12.45
CA ARG A 126 21.25 8.88 -12.54
C ARG A 126 21.85 8.47 -11.21
N TYR A 127 22.44 7.29 -11.19
CA TYR A 127 23.07 6.70 -10.02
C TYR A 127 24.48 6.26 -10.37
N ALA A 128 25.43 6.43 -9.47
CA ALA A 128 26.77 5.86 -9.62
C ALA A 128 26.72 4.33 -9.52
N THR A 129 27.68 3.65 -10.11
CA THR A 129 27.73 2.17 -10.07
C THR A 129 27.72 1.64 -8.65
N GLU A 130 28.39 2.32 -7.73
CA GLU A 130 28.47 1.98 -6.31
C GLU A 130 27.12 2.11 -5.58
N ASP A 131 26.26 3.01 -6.06
CA ASP A 131 24.93 3.21 -5.47
C ASP A 131 24.03 1.99 -5.65
N TYR A 132 24.19 1.25 -6.75
CA TYR A 132 23.40 0.04 -6.99
C TYR A 132 23.66 -1.04 -5.95
N GLU A 133 24.89 -1.19 -5.50
CA GLU A 133 25.23 -2.11 -4.43
C GLU A 133 24.84 -1.56 -3.06
N ARG A 134 25.14 -0.29 -2.80
CA ARG A 134 24.87 0.40 -1.53
C ARG A 134 23.39 0.42 -1.22
N TYR A 135 22.55 0.91 -2.14
CA TYR A 135 21.11 1.03 -1.94
C TYR A 135 20.40 -0.32 -1.99
N GLY A 136 20.92 -1.26 -2.77
CA GLY A 136 20.40 -2.63 -2.81
C GLY A 136 20.57 -3.40 -1.50
N LYS A 137 21.54 -3.03 -0.67
CA LYS A 137 21.78 -3.62 0.66
C LYS A 137 21.13 -2.82 1.79
N ALA A 138 20.89 -1.53 1.60
CA ALA A 138 20.44 -0.61 2.63
C ALA A 138 19.33 0.33 2.11
N TYR A 139 18.15 -0.21 1.88
CA TYR A 139 17.00 0.57 1.39
C TYR A 139 16.66 1.82 2.22
N PRO A 140 16.74 1.81 3.57
CA PRO A 140 16.54 3.03 4.36
C PRO A 140 17.53 4.16 4.00
N THR A 141 18.77 3.82 3.62
CA THR A 141 19.76 4.80 3.16
C THR A 141 19.35 5.38 1.82
N PHE A 142 18.87 4.55 0.89
CA PHE A 142 18.32 5.04 -0.38
C PHE A 142 17.19 6.06 -0.14
N LEU A 143 16.23 5.74 0.71
CA LEU A 143 15.11 6.65 1.01
C LEU A 143 15.59 7.96 1.64
N SER A 144 16.55 7.88 2.56
CA SER A 144 17.14 9.08 3.19
C SER A 144 17.80 10.00 2.15
N ASP A 145 18.57 9.42 1.25
CA ASP A 145 19.27 10.18 0.21
C ASP A 145 18.27 10.70 -0.84
N LEU A 146 17.31 9.87 -1.28
CA LEU A 146 16.25 10.27 -2.20
C LEU A 146 15.49 11.50 -1.70
N TYR A 147 15.08 11.52 -0.45
CA TYR A 147 14.29 12.64 0.10
C TYR A 147 15.08 13.95 0.23
N GLN A 148 16.41 13.90 0.10
CA GLN A 148 17.28 15.07 0.12
C GLN A 148 17.68 15.53 -1.29
N ASP A 149 17.72 14.63 -2.27
CA ASP A 149 18.16 14.93 -3.64
C ASP A 149 17.00 15.40 -4.52
N LYS A 150 16.92 16.71 -4.72
CA LYS A 150 15.90 17.35 -5.53
C LYS A 150 16.00 17.07 -7.04
N ALA A 151 17.11 16.52 -7.52
CA ALA A 151 17.27 16.16 -8.92
C ALA A 151 16.66 14.77 -9.23
N GLN A 152 16.59 13.89 -8.23
CA GLN A 152 16.10 12.53 -8.38
C GLN A 152 14.64 12.36 -8.00
N GLN A 153 13.98 13.42 -7.54
CA GLN A 153 12.58 13.38 -7.14
C GLN A 153 11.82 14.67 -7.45
N VAL A 154 10.50 14.53 -7.48
CA VAL A 154 9.55 15.62 -7.41
C VAL A 154 8.63 15.38 -6.22
N THR A 155 8.50 16.36 -5.34
CA THR A 155 7.59 16.32 -4.20
C THR A 155 6.45 17.30 -4.39
N ILE A 156 5.24 16.86 -4.03
CA ILE A 156 4.02 17.66 -4.09
C ILE A 156 3.31 17.51 -2.77
N ASP A 157 3.14 18.61 -2.05
CA ASP A 157 2.47 18.64 -0.75
C ASP A 157 1.01 19.03 -0.94
N LEU A 158 0.14 18.20 -0.40
CA LEU A 158 -1.31 18.32 -0.49
C LEU A 158 -1.86 18.53 0.92
N PRO A 159 -2.30 19.75 1.27
CA PRO A 159 -2.86 20.02 2.60
C PRO A 159 -4.21 19.32 2.76
N ILE A 160 -4.40 18.70 3.91
CA ILE A 160 -5.65 18.03 4.29
C ILE A 160 -6.50 19.00 5.09
N GLU A 161 -7.54 19.56 4.45
CA GLU A 161 -8.38 20.61 5.02
C GLU A 161 -9.53 20.06 5.88
N GLU A 162 -9.87 18.80 5.73
CA GLU A 162 -10.88 18.05 6.49
C GLU A 162 -10.40 16.60 6.67
N ASP A 163 -10.96 15.87 7.64
CA ASP A 163 -10.63 14.47 7.84
C ASP A 163 -10.87 13.67 6.57
N LEU A 164 -9.89 12.87 6.18
CA LEU A 164 -9.92 12.07 4.96
C LEU A 164 -9.70 10.59 5.30
N HIS A 165 -10.65 9.76 4.88
CA HIS A 165 -10.55 8.32 4.99
C HIS A 165 -10.27 7.71 3.61
N LEU A 166 -9.04 7.24 3.41
CA LEU A 166 -8.66 6.49 2.23
C LEU A 166 -9.17 5.06 2.37
N ASN A 167 -9.87 4.54 1.37
CA ASN A 167 -10.26 3.14 1.29
C ASN A 167 -10.21 2.69 -0.16
N GLY A 168 -9.09 2.11 -0.57
CA GLY A 168 -8.86 1.69 -1.94
C GLY A 168 -7.56 2.21 -2.53
N LYS A 169 -7.56 2.56 -3.81
CA LYS A 169 -6.37 2.94 -4.56
C LYS A 169 -6.34 4.45 -4.84
N ALA A 170 -5.21 5.10 -4.54
CA ALA A 170 -4.91 6.39 -5.11
C ALA A 170 -4.52 6.21 -6.58
N ARG A 171 -5.08 7.02 -7.48
CA ARG A 171 -4.77 7.00 -8.91
C ARG A 171 -4.08 8.27 -9.32
N LEU A 172 -2.96 8.13 -10.01
CA LEU A 172 -2.22 9.23 -10.60
C LEU A 172 -2.55 9.34 -12.09
N HIS A 173 -2.90 10.54 -12.51
CA HIS A 173 -3.05 10.91 -13.92
C HIS A 173 -1.92 11.87 -14.25
N LEU A 174 -0.97 11.42 -15.03
CA LEU A 174 0.24 12.18 -15.32
C LEU A 174 0.41 12.35 -16.82
N ARG A 175 0.91 13.52 -17.23
CA ARG A 175 1.44 13.77 -18.56
C ARG A 175 2.95 13.88 -18.44
N LEU A 176 3.68 13.00 -19.11
CA LEU A 176 5.13 12.98 -19.04
C LEU A 176 5.77 12.49 -20.35
N HIS A 177 7.06 12.73 -20.49
CA HIS A 177 7.89 12.08 -21.49
C HIS A 177 9.22 11.60 -20.90
N SER A 178 9.84 10.63 -21.54
CA SER A 178 11.20 10.16 -21.22
C SER A 178 12.19 10.72 -22.25
N SER A 179 13.42 10.95 -21.81
CA SER A 179 14.54 11.31 -22.70
C SER A 179 15.07 10.11 -23.52
N THR A 180 14.62 8.89 -23.20
CA THR A 180 15.02 7.65 -23.88
C THR A 180 13.78 6.84 -24.28
N ASN A 181 13.97 5.69 -24.94
CA ASN A 181 12.87 4.79 -25.34
C ASN A 181 12.26 3.98 -24.19
N LYS A 182 12.66 4.23 -22.96
CA LYS A 182 12.19 3.54 -21.74
C LYS A 182 12.13 4.49 -20.56
N GLY A 183 11.70 3.98 -19.42
CA GLY A 183 11.72 4.68 -18.14
C GLY A 183 10.91 3.94 -17.09
N LEU A 184 11.31 4.12 -15.85
CA LEU A 184 10.57 3.69 -14.67
C LEU A 184 10.06 4.93 -13.96
N LEU A 185 8.83 4.89 -13.50
CA LEU A 185 8.24 5.89 -12.62
C LEU A 185 7.78 5.20 -11.36
N SER A 186 8.30 5.63 -10.23
CA SER A 186 7.87 5.23 -8.90
C SER A 186 7.16 6.37 -8.21
N ALA A 187 6.22 6.05 -7.34
CA ALA A 187 5.50 7.01 -6.53
C ALA A 187 5.36 6.51 -5.09
N GLN A 188 5.47 7.42 -4.14
CA GLN A 188 5.12 7.18 -2.73
C GLN A 188 4.14 8.25 -2.26
N LEU A 189 3.17 7.80 -1.49
CA LEU A 189 2.24 8.68 -0.79
C LEU A 189 2.62 8.63 0.69
N LEU A 190 2.92 9.79 1.27
CA LEU A 190 3.41 9.93 2.63
C LEU A 190 2.46 10.80 3.45
N GLU A 191 2.22 10.46 4.69
CA GLU A 191 1.77 11.43 5.69
C GLU A 191 2.99 12.10 6.30
N LEU A 192 2.99 13.43 6.36
CA LEU A 192 4.02 14.23 7.01
C LEU A 192 3.54 14.74 8.36
N GLY A 193 4.45 14.87 9.28
CA GLY A 193 4.23 15.46 10.60
C GLY A 193 4.91 14.64 11.69
N SER A 194 5.50 15.33 12.67
CA SER A 194 6.14 14.65 13.80
C SER A 194 5.07 14.17 14.76
N LYS A 195 4.79 12.89 14.72
CA LYS A 195 3.85 12.20 15.63
C LYS A 195 4.23 10.73 15.80
N LYS A 196 3.52 10.04 16.67
CA LYS A 196 3.66 8.59 16.82
C LYS A 196 2.93 7.86 15.70
N TYR A 197 3.65 7.05 14.95
CA TYR A 197 3.11 6.18 13.92
C TYR A 197 3.26 4.71 14.29
N LEU A 198 2.27 3.88 13.95
CA LEU A 198 2.38 2.44 14.03
C LEU A 198 3.58 1.96 13.19
N GLN A 199 4.41 1.11 13.76
CA GLN A 199 5.53 0.51 13.05
C GLN A 199 5.08 -0.75 12.32
N PRO A 200 5.74 -1.13 11.21
CA PRO A 200 5.26 -2.24 10.37
C PRO A 200 5.56 -3.64 10.93
N TYR A 201 6.38 -3.74 11.96
CA TYR A 201 6.76 -5.01 12.56
C TYR A 201 6.34 -5.08 14.03
N PRO A 202 5.68 -6.19 14.45
CA PRO A 202 5.23 -6.34 15.83
C PRO A 202 6.40 -6.47 16.80
N ALA A 203 6.20 -5.95 17.99
CA ALA A 203 7.07 -6.16 19.14
C ALA A 203 6.40 -7.10 20.15
N VAL A 204 7.20 -7.87 20.88
CA VAL A 204 6.72 -8.69 21.97
C VAL A 204 6.42 -7.79 23.17
N LEU A 205 5.18 -7.81 23.64
CA LEU A 205 4.72 -7.04 24.79
C LEU A 205 4.81 -7.84 26.08
N SER A 206 4.44 -9.12 26.02
CA SER A 206 4.43 -10.02 27.17
C SER A 206 4.47 -11.47 26.72
N VAL A 207 4.70 -12.37 27.66
CA VAL A 207 4.65 -13.80 27.44
C VAL A 207 3.53 -14.35 28.31
N ARG A 208 2.58 -15.07 27.73
CA ARG A 208 1.57 -15.82 28.46
C ARG A 208 1.89 -17.31 28.49
N THR A 209 1.57 -17.94 29.57
CA THR A 209 1.64 -19.41 29.67
C THR A 209 0.28 -19.97 29.29
N LEU A 210 0.26 -20.84 28.30
CA LEU A 210 -0.90 -21.66 27.97
C LEU A 210 -0.67 -23.03 28.60
N ASP A 211 -1.45 -23.35 29.62
CA ASP A 211 -1.41 -24.62 30.32
C ASP A 211 -2.77 -25.32 30.18
N ASN A 212 -2.79 -26.48 29.55
CA ASN A 212 -3.99 -27.31 29.44
C ASN A 212 -3.89 -28.59 30.28
N GLY A 213 -2.98 -28.60 31.27
CA GLY A 213 -2.72 -29.75 32.14
C GLY A 213 -1.87 -30.85 31.52
N ARG A 214 -1.65 -30.80 30.20
CA ARG A 214 -0.83 -31.79 29.48
C ARG A 214 0.38 -31.16 28.78
N TYR A 215 0.23 -29.91 28.34
CA TYR A 215 1.28 -29.14 27.66
C TYR A 215 1.38 -27.76 28.25
N HIS A 216 2.61 -27.36 28.56
CA HIS A 216 2.95 -25.98 28.89
C HIS A 216 3.49 -25.33 27.62
N MET A 217 2.83 -24.30 27.13
CA MET A 217 3.30 -23.50 26.01
C MET A 217 3.51 -22.07 26.45
N LEU A 218 4.65 -21.51 26.09
CA LEU A 218 4.88 -20.09 26.15
C LEU A 218 4.40 -19.46 24.85
N ASP A 219 3.55 -18.46 24.95
CA ASP A 219 2.99 -17.75 23.81
C ASP A 219 3.28 -16.26 23.96
N ASN A 220 3.96 -15.69 22.98
CA ASN A 220 4.29 -14.28 22.99
C ASN A 220 3.07 -13.46 22.54
N LEU A 221 2.60 -12.58 23.39
CA LEU A 221 1.67 -11.54 22.98
C LEU A 221 2.44 -10.43 22.29
N THR A 222 2.03 -10.10 21.07
CA THR A 222 2.68 -9.12 20.21
C THR A 222 1.74 -7.99 19.86
N GLU A 223 2.27 -6.87 19.41
CA GLU A 223 1.51 -5.76 18.86
C GLU A 223 2.41 -4.87 18.00
N LEU A 224 1.83 -4.10 17.10
CA LEU A 224 2.57 -3.05 16.38
C LEU A 224 2.87 -1.89 17.35
N PRO A 225 4.15 -1.57 17.59
CA PRO A 225 4.49 -0.46 18.47
C PRO A 225 4.30 0.88 17.78
N PHE A 226 3.97 1.91 18.54
CA PHE A 226 4.05 3.30 18.10
C PHE A 226 5.47 3.85 18.32
N LYS A 227 6.00 4.56 17.32
CA LYS A 227 7.27 5.30 17.40
C LYS A 227 7.14 6.69 16.80
N GLU A 228 7.82 7.65 17.42
CA GLU A 228 7.97 8.99 16.86
C GLU A 228 8.67 8.93 15.51
N ALA A 229 8.09 9.57 14.52
CA ALA A 229 8.68 9.76 13.20
C ALA A 229 8.15 11.06 12.57
N GLY A 230 8.92 11.62 11.64
CA GLY A 230 8.52 12.83 10.91
C GLY A 230 7.59 12.54 9.74
N GLN A 231 7.44 11.28 9.37
CA GLN A 231 6.59 10.86 8.24
C GLN A 231 6.28 9.37 8.26
N ARG A 232 5.23 8.99 7.52
CA ARG A 232 4.88 7.59 7.26
C ARG A 232 4.52 7.36 5.81
N VAL A 233 5.06 6.31 5.21
CA VAL A 233 4.62 5.82 3.90
C VAL A 233 3.22 5.20 4.04
N ILE A 234 2.27 5.69 3.26
CA ILE A 234 0.89 5.20 3.21
C ILE A 234 0.74 4.19 2.08
N SER A 235 1.25 4.53 0.90
CA SER A 235 1.14 3.69 -0.28
C SER A 235 2.30 3.93 -1.23
N LYS A 236 2.56 2.95 -2.10
CA LYS A 236 3.58 3.01 -3.16
C LYS A 236 2.96 2.60 -4.50
N GLY A 237 3.54 3.06 -5.60
CA GLY A 237 3.16 2.66 -6.95
C GLY A 237 4.38 2.63 -7.88
N TYR A 238 4.30 1.82 -8.93
CA TYR A 238 5.40 1.62 -9.87
C TYR A 238 4.83 1.45 -11.26
N LEU A 239 5.43 2.12 -12.23
CA LEU A 239 5.08 2.04 -13.65
C LEU A 239 6.35 1.88 -14.48
N ASN A 240 6.43 0.80 -15.26
CA ASN A 240 7.38 0.74 -16.37
C ASN A 240 6.71 1.32 -17.60
N LEU A 241 7.25 2.37 -18.17
CA LEU A 241 6.67 3.06 -19.33
C LEU A 241 6.56 2.16 -20.56
N GLN A 242 7.44 1.17 -20.68
CA GLN A 242 7.39 0.19 -21.77
C GLN A 242 6.27 -0.85 -21.61
N ASN A 243 5.74 -1.02 -20.38
CA ASN A 243 4.61 -1.93 -20.09
C ASN A 243 3.32 -1.15 -19.78
N ARG A 244 3.17 0.05 -20.31
CA ARG A 244 2.06 0.96 -20.02
C ARG A 244 0.69 0.44 -20.44
N HIS A 245 0.64 -0.41 -21.45
CA HIS A 245 -0.59 -0.97 -21.99
C HIS A 245 -0.81 -2.41 -21.53
N ASP A 246 0.25 -3.21 -21.45
CA ASP A 246 0.21 -4.60 -21.01
C ASP A 246 1.45 -4.93 -20.17
N LEU A 247 1.27 -5.70 -19.11
CA LEU A 247 2.37 -6.07 -18.21
C LEU A 247 3.35 -7.07 -18.82
N LEU A 248 2.95 -7.79 -19.83
CA LEU A 248 3.75 -8.85 -20.48
C LEU A 248 4.34 -8.40 -21.84
N GLU A 249 3.81 -7.33 -22.42
CA GLU A 249 4.27 -6.79 -23.69
C GLU A 249 5.14 -5.55 -23.46
N VAL A 250 6.29 -5.54 -24.14
CA VAL A 250 7.25 -4.42 -24.08
C VAL A 250 7.07 -3.57 -25.33
N GLU A 251 6.71 -2.31 -25.14
CA GLU A 251 6.54 -1.33 -26.19
C GLU A 251 7.38 -0.10 -25.88
N ASP A 252 8.39 0.16 -26.70
CA ASP A 252 9.25 1.32 -26.54
C ASP A 252 8.46 2.63 -26.58
N VAL A 253 8.89 3.59 -25.79
CA VAL A 253 8.37 4.96 -25.85
C VAL A 253 9.23 5.79 -26.79
N THR A 254 8.63 6.75 -27.48
CA THR A 254 9.37 7.68 -28.32
C THR A 254 10.04 8.74 -27.42
N PRO A 255 11.39 8.89 -27.48
CA PRO A 255 12.08 9.91 -26.69
C PRO A 255 11.53 11.33 -26.95
N GLY A 256 11.22 12.05 -25.89
CA GLY A 256 10.70 13.42 -25.95
C GLY A 256 9.21 13.54 -26.33
N GLU A 257 8.55 12.45 -26.67
CA GLU A 257 7.11 12.47 -26.98
C GLU A 257 6.27 12.48 -25.68
N TRP A 258 5.36 13.45 -25.59
CA TRP A 258 4.45 13.56 -24.47
C TRP A 258 3.38 12.49 -24.49
N MET A 259 3.27 11.75 -23.38
CA MET A 259 2.30 10.68 -23.17
C MET A 259 1.48 10.93 -21.90
N LYS A 260 0.27 10.39 -21.89
CA LYS A 260 -0.58 10.38 -20.68
C LYS A 260 -0.54 9.00 -20.03
N PHE A 261 -0.35 8.98 -18.75
CA PHE A 261 -0.29 7.75 -17.95
C PHE A 261 -1.28 7.83 -16.81
N ASP A 262 -2.03 6.76 -16.68
CA ASP A 262 -2.88 6.52 -15.52
C ASP A 262 -2.32 5.33 -14.78
N PHE A 263 -1.94 5.47 -13.52
CA PHE A 263 -1.54 4.33 -12.73
C PHE A 263 -2.00 4.41 -11.27
N ASP A 264 -2.29 3.24 -10.73
CA ASP A 264 -2.77 3.10 -9.37
C ASP A 264 -1.60 2.84 -8.41
N LEU A 265 -1.62 3.49 -7.26
CA LEU A 265 -0.80 3.09 -6.13
C LEU A 265 -1.44 1.86 -5.47
N GLN A 266 -0.67 1.17 -4.62
CA GLN A 266 -1.18 0.03 -3.86
C GLN A 266 -2.40 0.45 -3.04
N PRO A 267 -3.45 -0.39 -3.01
CA PRO A 267 -4.63 -0.09 -2.21
C PRO A 267 -4.30 -0.02 -0.72
N THR A 268 -4.98 0.88 -0.03
CA THR A 268 -4.80 1.07 1.41
C THR A 268 -6.11 1.46 2.08
N ILE A 269 -6.18 1.27 3.39
CA ILE A 269 -7.16 1.89 4.27
C ILE A 269 -6.36 2.73 5.25
N TYR A 270 -6.62 4.05 5.25
CA TYR A 270 -5.84 4.98 6.06
C TYR A 270 -6.62 6.25 6.37
N LYS A 271 -6.56 6.72 7.61
CA LYS A 271 -7.14 8.00 8.02
C LYS A 271 -6.07 9.09 8.07
N LEU A 272 -6.40 10.23 7.50
CA LEU A 272 -5.66 11.48 7.61
C LEU A 272 -6.54 12.49 8.34
N GLU A 273 -6.01 13.05 9.39
CA GLU A 273 -6.71 14.08 10.16
C GLU A 273 -6.57 15.46 9.50
N LYS A 274 -7.56 16.31 9.69
CA LYS A 274 -7.50 17.71 9.29
C LYS A 274 -6.23 18.38 9.81
N GLY A 275 -5.55 19.09 8.93
CA GLY A 275 -4.27 19.76 9.22
C GLY A 275 -3.03 18.90 8.91
N ALA A 276 -3.20 17.60 8.62
CA ALA A 276 -2.12 16.79 8.11
C ALA A 276 -1.67 17.26 6.72
N THR A 277 -0.46 16.89 6.34
CA THR A 277 0.05 17.08 4.97
C THR A 277 0.25 15.71 4.33
N LEU A 278 -0.41 15.50 3.20
CA LEU A 278 -0.20 14.35 2.35
C LEU A 278 0.85 14.71 1.30
N ARG A 279 1.96 13.99 1.24
CA ARG A 279 3.03 14.24 0.25
C ARG A 279 3.05 13.15 -0.79
N LEU A 280 2.97 13.54 -2.05
CA LEU A 280 3.30 12.69 -3.19
C LEU A 280 4.78 12.89 -3.53
N VAL A 281 5.54 11.79 -3.57
CA VAL A 281 6.93 11.75 -4.04
C VAL A 281 6.97 10.96 -5.31
N LEU A 282 7.42 11.59 -6.42
CA LEU A 282 7.64 10.94 -7.70
C LEU A 282 9.14 10.80 -7.93
N TYR A 283 9.59 9.62 -8.32
CA TYR A 283 10.99 9.29 -8.58
C TYR A 283 11.09 8.15 -9.60
N THR A 284 12.28 7.76 -9.98
CA THR A 284 12.48 6.71 -10.99
C THR A 284 12.66 5.34 -10.37
N THR A 285 13.89 4.85 -10.24
CA THR A 285 14.19 3.52 -9.69
C THR A 285 13.90 3.45 -8.19
N ASP A 286 13.14 2.43 -7.78
CA ASP A 286 13.01 2.04 -6.38
C ASP A 286 13.90 0.82 -6.11
N PHE A 287 14.91 0.98 -5.24
CA PHE A 287 15.92 -0.04 -5.00
C PHE A 287 15.42 -1.28 -4.23
N GLU A 288 14.21 -1.23 -3.68
CA GLU A 288 13.59 -2.38 -3.04
C GLU A 288 12.77 -3.23 -4.03
N ILE A 289 12.06 -2.58 -4.97
CA ILE A 289 10.93 -3.22 -5.65
C ILE A 289 11.05 -3.21 -7.17
N THR A 290 11.66 -2.18 -7.77
CA THR A 290 11.79 -2.11 -9.23
C THR A 290 13.05 -2.79 -9.75
N VAL A 291 13.09 -3.06 -11.05
CA VAL A 291 14.34 -3.41 -11.71
C VAL A 291 15.32 -2.22 -11.58
N ARG A 292 16.59 -2.53 -11.35
CA ARG A 292 17.64 -1.53 -11.17
C ARG A 292 18.30 -1.25 -12.52
N ASP A 293 17.59 -0.50 -13.36
CA ASP A 293 18.11 -0.10 -14.68
C ASP A 293 19.24 0.91 -14.52
N GLN A 294 20.43 0.57 -14.99
CA GLN A 294 21.63 1.41 -14.93
C GLN A 294 21.71 2.45 -16.06
N THR A 295 20.66 2.57 -16.87
CA THR A 295 20.62 3.58 -17.93
C THR A 295 20.31 4.96 -17.35
N ASP A 296 21.10 5.94 -17.71
CA ASP A 296 20.78 7.34 -17.44
C ASP A 296 19.64 7.83 -18.33
N TYR A 297 18.60 8.38 -17.72
CA TYR A 297 17.50 9.04 -18.41
C TYR A 297 16.85 10.11 -17.53
N GLN A 298 15.99 10.91 -18.14
CA GLN A 298 15.18 11.91 -17.46
C GLN A 298 13.71 11.67 -17.78
N LEU A 299 12.86 11.86 -16.78
CA LEU A 299 11.42 11.98 -16.96
C LEU A 299 11.03 13.44 -16.75
N THR A 300 10.37 14.05 -17.73
CA THR A 300 9.77 15.38 -17.58
C THR A 300 8.28 15.20 -17.39
N ILE A 301 7.75 15.79 -16.30
CA ILE A 301 6.35 15.70 -15.92
C ILE A 301 5.71 17.08 -16.03
N ASP A 302 4.63 17.18 -16.78
CA ASP A 302 3.81 18.40 -16.90
C ASP A 302 2.72 18.39 -15.82
N LEU A 303 2.97 19.12 -14.74
CA LEU A 303 2.03 19.21 -13.62
C LEU A 303 0.77 20.02 -13.98
N ALA A 304 0.87 21.00 -14.89
CA ALA A 304 -0.25 21.85 -15.27
C ALA A 304 -1.32 21.09 -16.05
N GLN A 305 -0.90 20.19 -16.94
CA GLN A 305 -1.84 19.36 -17.69
C GLN A 305 -2.34 18.13 -16.96
N SER A 306 -1.76 17.84 -15.81
CA SER A 306 -2.35 16.93 -14.81
C SER A 306 -3.63 17.52 -14.19
N ARG A 307 -3.98 18.80 -14.48
CA ARG A 307 -5.23 19.47 -14.09
C ARG A 307 -6.42 19.20 -15.00
N ASP A 308 -6.21 18.71 -16.21
CA ASP A 308 -7.29 18.64 -17.18
C ASP A 308 -8.17 17.41 -16.94
N ARG A 309 -9.20 17.62 -16.15
CA ARG A 309 -10.39 16.83 -15.88
C ARG A 309 -10.27 15.58 -14.99
N LYS A 310 -9.07 15.13 -14.59
CA LYS A 310 -8.94 13.95 -13.71
C LYS A 310 -7.60 14.00 -12.97
N SER A 311 -7.43 14.90 -12.03
CA SER A 311 -6.29 14.93 -11.13
C SER A 311 -6.23 13.68 -10.23
N THR A 312 -5.21 13.54 -9.43
CA THR A 312 -5.06 12.40 -8.49
C THR A 312 -6.38 12.11 -7.78
N ARG A 313 -6.92 10.91 -7.96
CA ARG A 313 -8.11 10.43 -7.25
C ARG A 313 -7.64 9.59 -6.08
N LEU A 314 -7.96 10.03 -4.89
CA LEU A 314 -7.89 9.21 -3.70
C LEU A 314 -9.27 8.57 -3.53
N ASN A 315 -9.32 7.28 -3.66
CA ASN A 315 -10.55 6.51 -3.64
C ASN A 315 -10.72 5.85 -2.29
#